data_72334253bf4bafeed03c419e1a4b23b5
#
_entry.id   72334253bf4bafeed03c419e1a4b23b5
#
_cell.length_a   1.000
_cell.length_b   1.000
_cell.length_c   1.000
_cell.angle_alpha   90.00
_cell.angle_beta   90.00
_cell.angle_gamma   90.00
#
_symmetry.space_group_name_H-M   'P 1'
#
loop_
_entity.id
_entity.type
_entity.pdbx_description
1 polymer ?
#
loop_
_entity_poly.entity_id
_entity_poly.type
_entity_poly.pdbx_seq_one_letter_code
_entity_poly.pdbx_strand_id
1 'polypeptide(L)'
;KLLSSKNRLEKIVDDILLDMETKPRLSDGSGNAILVCASVYQACQCYELFTQSGLKNKVAIVTSYKPDAQAAKNAVSAQAQNEELFKYSIYRKMIADYYREGEEKAAALAEQFETDVKKRFIEQPAQMKLLIVVDKLLTGFDAPSATYLYIDKKMADHNLFQAICRVNRLDGESKTYGYVVDYRDLFKSLEKAFKDFTQEAF
;
A
#
# COMPACT_ATOMS: atom_id res chain seq x y z
N LYS A 1 -12.04 -5.27 20.43
CA LYS A 1 -12.04 -5.16 18.94
C LYS A 1 -10.98 -4.20 18.39
N LEU A 2 -10.82 -2.98 18.97
CA LEU A 2 -9.81 -2.00 18.52
C LEU A 2 -8.37 -2.47 18.78
N LEU A 3 -8.08 -3.03 19.95
CA LEU A 3 -6.74 -3.57 20.29
C LEU A 3 -6.35 -4.76 19.41
N SER A 4 -7.29 -5.67 19.10
CA SER A 4 -7.02 -6.79 18.19
C SER A 4 -6.77 -6.34 16.75
N SER A 5 -7.36 -5.23 16.30
CA SER A 5 -7.10 -4.64 15.01
C SER A 5 -5.68 -4.05 14.94
N LYS A 6 -5.23 -3.32 15.95
CA LYS A 6 -3.89 -2.74 16.02
C LYS A 6 -2.82 -3.84 16.04
N ASN A 7 -2.92 -4.81 16.93
CA ASN A 7 -1.98 -5.93 17.01
C ASN A 7 -1.90 -6.74 15.69
N ARG A 8 -3.01 -6.81 14.93
CA ARG A 8 -3.00 -7.46 13.64
C ARG A 8 -2.21 -6.65 12.60
N LEU A 9 -2.37 -5.33 12.58
CA LEU A 9 -1.59 -4.47 11.68
C LEU A 9 -0.11 -4.48 12.03
N GLU A 10 0.24 -4.47 13.30
CA GLU A 10 1.63 -4.60 13.75
C GLU A 10 2.26 -5.89 13.22
N LYS A 11 1.58 -7.04 13.31
CA LYS A 11 2.07 -8.31 12.75
C LYS A 11 2.26 -8.27 11.24
N ILE A 12 1.34 -7.65 10.49
CA ILE A 12 1.48 -7.47 9.04
C ILE A 12 2.70 -6.59 8.71
N VAL A 13 2.89 -5.53 9.46
CA VAL A 13 4.05 -4.64 9.29
C VAL A 13 5.35 -5.37 9.58
N ASP A 14 5.41 -6.12 10.68
CA ASP A 14 6.59 -6.91 11.06
C ASP A 14 6.93 -7.99 10.01
N ASP A 15 5.92 -8.65 9.46
CA ASP A 15 6.08 -9.64 8.39
C ASP A 15 6.65 -9.00 7.12
N ILE A 16 6.11 -7.86 6.70
CA ILE A 16 6.63 -7.11 5.54
C ILE A 16 8.05 -6.59 5.79
N LEU A 17 8.35 -6.11 7.00
CA LEU A 17 9.70 -5.65 7.34
C LEU A 17 10.71 -6.80 7.29
N LEU A 18 10.37 -7.97 7.78
CA LEU A 18 11.19 -9.17 7.69
C LEU A 18 11.43 -9.56 6.22
N ASP A 19 10.40 -9.48 5.38
CA ASP A 19 10.53 -9.72 3.94
C ASP A 19 11.43 -8.69 3.25
N MET A 20 11.37 -7.41 3.67
CA MET A 20 12.26 -6.35 3.16
C MET A 20 13.75 -6.62 3.45
N GLU A 21 14.06 -7.39 4.49
CA GLU A 21 15.43 -7.75 4.88
C GLU A 21 15.89 -9.07 4.27
N THR A 22 14.96 -10.01 4.04
CA THR A 22 15.31 -11.40 3.75
C THR A 22 14.95 -11.87 2.35
N LYS A 23 13.96 -11.26 1.70
CA LYS A 23 13.48 -11.74 0.41
C LYS A 23 14.28 -11.19 -0.76
N PRO A 24 14.49 -12.01 -1.81
CA PRO A 24 15.15 -11.56 -3.03
C PRO A 24 14.50 -10.30 -3.60
N ARG A 25 15.31 -9.43 -4.18
CA ARG A 25 14.96 -8.15 -4.77
C ARG A 25 14.48 -7.06 -3.78
N LEU A 26 13.91 -7.42 -2.63
CA LEU A 26 13.60 -6.47 -1.56
C LEU A 26 14.85 -6.14 -0.72
N SER A 27 15.64 -7.18 -0.36
CA SER A 27 16.83 -7.02 0.46
C SER A 27 17.97 -6.31 -0.27
N ASP A 28 18.16 -6.61 -1.55
CA ASP A 28 19.21 -5.99 -2.38
C ASP A 28 18.78 -4.66 -3.02
N GLY A 29 17.50 -4.29 -2.90
CA GLY A 29 16.96 -3.02 -3.42
C GLY A 29 16.73 -2.98 -4.93
N SER A 30 16.82 -4.10 -5.65
CA SER A 30 16.51 -4.19 -7.08
C SER A 30 15.00 -4.25 -7.36
N GLY A 31 14.20 -4.56 -6.34
CA GLY A 31 12.75 -4.56 -6.40
C GLY A 31 12.12 -3.84 -5.23
N ASN A 32 10.82 -3.67 -5.29
CA ASN A 32 9.99 -3.04 -4.28
C ASN A 32 8.63 -3.73 -4.14
N ALA A 33 7.76 -3.20 -3.29
CA ALA A 33 6.50 -3.83 -2.93
C ALA A 33 5.32 -2.88 -2.94
N ILE A 34 4.12 -3.45 -3.07
CA ILE A 34 2.84 -2.75 -2.93
C ILE A 34 2.04 -3.42 -1.82
N LEU A 35 1.51 -2.63 -0.87
CA LEU A 35 0.57 -3.06 0.16
C LEU A 35 -0.82 -2.50 -0.16
N VAL A 36 -1.81 -3.38 -0.33
CA VAL A 36 -3.21 -3.01 -0.55
C VAL A 36 -3.96 -3.04 0.77
N CYS A 37 -4.42 -1.88 1.24
CA CYS A 37 -5.19 -1.71 2.47
C CYS A 37 -6.69 -1.59 2.20
N ALA A 38 -7.52 -1.94 3.18
CA ALA A 38 -8.98 -1.87 3.06
C ALA A 38 -9.54 -0.45 3.09
N SER A 39 -8.83 0.50 3.71
CA SER A 39 -9.25 1.90 3.81
C SER A 39 -8.05 2.85 3.90
N VAL A 40 -8.30 4.14 3.62
CA VAL A 40 -7.29 5.20 3.79
C VAL A 40 -6.84 5.32 5.24
N TYR A 41 -7.75 5.15 6.19
CA TYR A 41 -7.42 5.17 7.62
C TYR A 41 -6.44 4.05 7.98
N GLN A 42 -6.69 2.82 7.50
CA GLN A 42 -5.78 1.70 7.69
C GLN A 42 -4.42 1.93 7.01
N ALA A 43 -4.41 2.51 5.80
CA ALA A 43 -3.18 2.87 5.12
C ALA A 43 -2.32 3.85 5.93
N CYS A 44 -2.97 4.84 6.57
CA CYS A 44 -2.29 5.78 7.46
C CYS A 44 -1.72 5.10 8.73
N GLN A 45 -2.45 4.15 9.32
CA GLN A 45 -1.95 3.38 10.46
C GLN A 45 -0.73 2.53 10.08
N CYS A 46 -0.78 1.83 8.94
CA CYS A 46 0.37 1.07 8.44
C CYS A 46 1.58 1.99 8.14
N TYR A 47 1.34 3.14 7.50
CA TYR A 47 2.40 4.12 7.22
C TYR A 47 3.11 4.57 8.49
N GLU A 48 2.36 4.92 9.53
CA GLU A 48 2.92 5.34 10.82
C GLU A 48 3.81 4.25 11.41
N LEU A 49 3.36 2.99 11.42
CA LEU A 49 4.13 1.84 11.91
C LEU A 49 5.42 1.63 11.08
N PHE A 50 5.36 1.66 9.75
CA PHE A 50 6.55 1.54 8.90
C PHE A 50 7.56 2.65 9.12
N THR A 51 7.10 3.89 9.31
CA THR A 51 8.02 5.03 9.55
C THR A 51 8.71 4.96 10.90
N GLN A 52 8.05 4.40 11.91
CA GLN A 52 8.63 4.14 13.23
C GLN A 52 9.67 3.00 13.19
N SER A 53 9.53 2.08 12.24
CA SER A 53 10.36 0.87 12.08
C SER A 53 11.52 1.03 11.08
N GLY A 54 11.87 2.25 10.67
CA GLY A 54 13.06 2.52 9.85
C GLY A 54 12.82 2.65 8.35
N LEU A 55 11.59 2.55 7.84
CA LEU A 55 11.25 2.84 6.44
C LEU A 55 10.87 4.32 6.20
N LYS A 56 11.20 5.22 7.11
CA LYS A 56 10.96 6.65 6.90
C LYS A 56 11.56 7.10 5.57
N ASN A 57 10.80 7.85 4.77
CA ASN A 57 11.13 8.31 3.41
C ASN A 57 11.32 7.20 2.35
N LYS A 58 11.08 5.93 2.69
CA LYS A 58 11.12 4.78 1.77
C LYS A 58 9.76 4.11 1.59
N VAL A 59 8.74 4.66 2.24
CA VAL A 59 7.34 4.24 2.14
C VAL A 59 6.47 5.47 1.86
N ALA A 60 5.44 5.31 1.04
CA ALA A 60 4.46 6.35 0.77
C ALA A 60 3.05 5.78 0.60
N ILE A 61 2.05 6.59 0.93
CA ILE A 61 0.63 6.30 0.65
C ILE A 61 0.25 6.97 -0.66
N VAL A 62 -0.35 6.19 -1.57
CA VAL A 62 -0.89 6.69 -2.84
C VAL A 62 -2.35 6.24 -2.97
N THR A 63 -3.26 7.17 -2.74
CA THR A 63 -4.71 6.93 -2.81
C THR A 63 -5.42 8.11 -3.47
N SER A 64 -6.73 8.03 -3.67
CA SER A 64 -7.54 9.15 -4.13
C SER A 64 -7.86 10.19 -3.06
N TYR A 65 -7.47 9.94 -1.80
CA TYR A 65 -7.66 10.88 -0.70
C TYR A 65 -6.80 12.14 -0.91
N LYS A 66 -7.42 13.31 -0.74
CA LYS A 66 -6.74 14.60 -0.70
C LYS A 66 -6.87 15.17 0.71
N PRO A 67 -5.76 15.60 1.35
CA PRO A 67 -5.82 16.16 2.69
C PRO A 67 -6.61 17.48 2.67
N ASP A 68 -7.75 17.51 3.35
CA ASP A 68 -8.62 18.67 3.49
C ASP A 68 -8.92 18.96 4.97
N ALA A 69 -8.50 20.12 5.45
CA ALA A 69 -8.74 20.57 6.83
C ALA A 69 -10.23 20.78 7.13
N GLN A 70 -11.07 21.03 6.14
CA GLN A 70 -12.51 21.25 6.34
C GLN A 70 -13.26 19.92 6.48
N ALA A 71 -12.76 18.83 5.89
CA ALA A 71 -13.40 17.52 5.95
C ALA A 71 -13.61 17.05 7.41
N ALA A 72 -12.64 17.33 8.30
CA ALA A 72 -12.74 17.01 9.71
C ALA A 72 -13.83 17.83 10.43
N LYS A 73 -14.04 19.09 10.05
CA LYS A 73 -15.07 19.95 10.64
C LYS A 73 -16.49 19.54 10.24
N ASN A 74 -16.62 18.92 9.07
CA ASN A 74 -17.89 18.51 8.47
C ASN A 74 -18.28 17.05 8.84
N ALA A 75 -17.47 16.37 9.65
CA ALA A 75 -17.71 14.99 10.02
C ALA A 75 -18.97 14.83 10.91
N VAL A 76 -19.75 13.79 10.60
CA VAL A 76 -21.08 13.53 11.24
C VAL A 76 -20.98 12.96 12.65
N SER A 77 -19.79 12.55 13.11
CA SER A 77 -19.57 12.00 14.45
C SER A 77 -18.16 12.31 14.95
N ALA A 78 -17.97 12.29 16.27
CA ALA A 78 -16.66 12.48 16.91
C ALA A 78 -15.64 11.43 16.43
N GLN A 79 -16.05 10.19 16.21
CA GLN A 79 -15.17 9.16 15.67
C GLN A 79 -14.73 9.49 14.25
N ALA A 80 -15.65 9.84 13.35
CA ALA A 80 -15.35 10.23 11.98
C ALA A 80 -14.42 11.47 11.94
N GLN A 81 -14.64 12.42 12.84
CA GLN A 81 -13.78 13.59 12.99
C GLN A 81 -12.35 13.21 13.37
N ASN A 82 -12.18 12.33 14.36
CA ASN A 82 -10.86 11.86 14.77
C ASN A 82 -10.14 11.09 13.65
N GLU A 83 -10.86 10.26 12.90
CA GLU A 83 -10.30 9.54 11.74
C GLU A 83 -9.85 10.51 10.63
N GLU A 84 -10.64 11.55 10.33
CA GLU A 84 -10.26 12.56 9.33
C GLU A 84 -9.05 13.39 9.79
N LEU A 85 -9.01 13.82 11.04
CA LEU A 85 -7.86 14.53 11.61
C LEU A 85 -6.59 13.68 11.56
N PHE A 86 -6.70 12.39 11.87
CA PHE A 86 -5.57 11.47 11.80
C PHE A 86 -5.06 11.32 10.37
N LYS A 87 -5.94 11.04 9.40
CA LYS A 87 -5.57 10.95 7.97
C LYS A 87 -4.91 12.25 7.49
N TYR A 88 -5.52 13.39 7.81
CA TYR A 88 -4.99 14.70 7.44
C TYR A 88 -3.58 14.94 8.01
N SER A 89 -3.36 14.62 9.29
CA SER A 89 -2.05 14.79 9.93
C SER A 89 -0.98 13.90 9.32
N ILE A 90 -1.30 12.62 9.05
CA ILE A 90 -0.36 11.66 8.43
C ILE A 90 0.03 12.11 7.02
N TYR A 91 -0.95 12.52 6.19
CA TYR A 91 -0.65 12.97 4.82
C TYR A 91 0.20 14.24 4.80
N ARG A 92 -0.10 15.22 5.64
CA ARG A 92 0.71 16.45 5.74
C ARG A 92 2.14 16.14 6.15
N LYS A 93 2.31 15.34 7.19
CA LYS A 93 3.63 14.93 7.67
C LYS A 93 4.40 14.15 6.61
N MET A 94 3.75 13.20 5.94
CA MET A 94 4.37 12.41 4.86
C MET A 94 4.89 13.30 3.73
N ILE A 95 4.09 14.24 3.25
CA ILE A 95 4.46 15.15 2.16
C ILE A 95 5.56 16.11 2.62
N ALA A 96 5.44 16.67 3.82
CA ALA A 96 6.43 17.57 4.40
C ALA A 96 7.79 16.87 4.57
N ASP A 97 7.82 15.66 5.11
CA ASP A 97 9.03 14.85 5.27
C ASP A 97 9.67 14.52 3.90
N TYR A 98 8.87 14.22 2.88
CA TYR A 98 9.37 13.89 1.55
C TYR A 98 10.09 15.06 0.86
N TYR A 99 9.50 16.26 0.93
CA TYR A 99 10.08 17.46 0.32
C TYR A 99 11.03 18.22 1.24
N ARG A 100 11.11 17.84 2.52
CA ARG A 100 11.86 18.56 3.58
C ARG A 100 11.35 19.99 3.74
N GLU A 101 10.04 20.18 3.64
CA GLU A 101 9.34 21.45 3.76
C GLU A 101 8.44 21.46 5.02
N GLY A 102 7.93 22.65 5.39
CA GLY A 102 6.96 22.76 6.46
C GLY A 102 5.60 22.16 6.09
N GLU A 103 4.91 21.57 7.07
CA GLU A 103 3.59 20.98 6.88
C GLU A 103 2.53 21.93 6.31
N GLU A 104 2.72 23.24 6.46
CA GLU A 104 1.81 24.26 5.92
C GLU A 104 1.77 24.25 4.39
N LYS A 105 2.88 23.92 3.74
CA LYS A 105 2.98 23.83 2.28
C LYS A 105 2.56 22.46 1.73
N ALA A 106 2.43 21.44 2.59
CA ALA A 106 2.21 20.07 2.18
C ALA A 106 0.93 19.87 1.35
N ALA A 107 -0.17 20.54 1.72
CA ALA A 107 -1.44 20.41 0.99
C ALA A 107 -1.33 20.87 -0.48
N ALA A 108 -0.58 21.92 -0.75
CA ALA A 108 -0.36 22.42 -2.11
C ALA A 108 0.52 21.48 -2.95
N LEU A 109 1.34 20.65 -2.31
CA LEU A 109 2.26 19.73 -2.97
C LEU A 109 1.66 18.33 -3.17
N ALA A 110 0.44 18.07 -2.74
CA ALA A 110 -0.14 16.72 -2.74
C ALA A 110 -0.25 16.09 -4.14
N GLU A 111 -0.58 16.85 -5.18
CA GLU A 111 -0.67 16.31 -6.54
C GLU A 111 0.72 16.01 -7.13
N GLN A 112 1.67 16.92 -6.90
CA GLN A 112 3.05 16.70 -7.32
C GLN A 112 3.68 15.53 -6.58
N PHE A 113 3.42 15.41 -5.27
CA PHE A 113 3.89 14.30 -4.43
C PHE A 113 3.53 12.93 -5.01
N GLU A 114 2.29 12.76 -5.44
CA GLU A 114 1.86 11.49 -6.04
C GLU A 114 2.67 11.17 -7.32
N THR A 115 2.90 12.16 -8.16
CA THR A 115 3.67 12.00 -9.40
C THR A 115 5.12 11.65 -9.10
N ASP A 116 5.74 12.37 -8.17
CA ASP A 116 7.14 12.19 -7.81
C ASP A 116 7.39 10.84 -7.11
N VAL A 117 6.47 10.43 -6.22
CA VAL A 117 6.54 9.14 -5.54
C VAL A 117 6.40 7.98 -6.52
N LYS A 118 5.46 8.05 -7.47
CA LYS A 118 5.29 7.03 -8.52
C LYS A 118 6.54 6.90 -9.38
N LYS A 119 7.10 8.03 -9.80
CA LYS A 119 8.34 8.07 -10.57
C LYS A 119 9.49 7.44 -9.78
N ARG A 120 9.65 7.85 -8.51
CA ARG A 120 10.69 7.31 -7.63
C ARG A 120 10.53 5.82 -7.39
N PHE A 121 9.30 5.34 -7.26
CA PHE A 121 9.01 3.91 -7.08
C PHE A 121 9.44 3.08 -8.29
N ILE A 122 9.27 3.60 -9.51
CA ILE A 122 9.69 2.94 -10.74
C ILE A 122 11.22 3.01 -10.93
N GLU A 123 11.78 4.21 -10.79
CA GLU A 123 13.18 4.48 -11.17
C GLU A 123 14.20 4.18 -10.06
N GLN A 124 13.77 4.20 -8.79
CA GLN A 124 14.65 4.09 -7.62
C GLN A 124 14.06 3.13 -6.56
N PRO A 125 13.92 1.83 -6.86
CA PRO A 125 13.24 0.87 -5.96
C PRO A 125 13.91 0.75 -4.58
N ALA A 126 15.22 0.94 -4.48
CA ALA A 126 15.95 0.97 -3.19
C ALA A 126 15.58 2.20 -2.34
N GLN A 127 15.15 3.31 -2.95
CA GLN A 127 14.79 4.56 -2.27
C GLN A 127 13.29 4.68 -2.00
N MET A 128 12.44 4.00 -2.77
CA MET A 128 11.01 3.89 -2.52
C MET A 128 10.65 2.41 -2.49
N LYS A 129 10.75 1.80 -1.31
CA LYS A 129 10.62 0.36 -1.11
C LYS A 129 9.19 -0.13 -1.06
N LEU A 130 8.25 0.72 -0.61
CA LEU A 130 6.86 0.31 -0.39
C LEU A 130 5.89 1.42 -0.79
N LEU A 131 4.90 1.08 -1.62
CA LEU A 131 3.69 1.89 -1.79
C LEU A 131 2.52 1.25 -1.05
N ILE A 132 1.82 2.05 -0.25
CA ILE A 132 0.58 1.67 0.42
C ILE A 132 -0.57 2.26 -0.39
N VAL A 133 -1.48 1.40 -0.85
CA VAL A 133 -2.61 1.79 -1.71
C VAL A 133 -3.93 1.26 -1.16
N VAL A 134 -5.05 1.79 -1.64
CA VAL A 134 -6.39 1.26 -1.32
C VAL A 134 -7.05 0.71 -2.59
N ASP A 135 -7.30 1.56 -3.59
CA ASP A 135 -7.86 1.19 -4.90
C ASP A 135 -6.99 1.71 -6.04
N LYS A 136 -6.29 2.79 -5.80
CA LYS A 136 -5.44 3.46 -6.78
C LYS A 136 -4.22 2.59 -7.12
N LEU A 137 -3.71 2.71 -8.34
CA LEU A 137 -2.58 1.95 -8.88
C LEU A 137 -2.83 0.46 -9.14
N LEU A 138 -3.99 -0.08 -8.80
CA LEU A 138 -4.35 -1.44 -9.19
C LEU A 138 -4.69 -1.53 -10.68
N THR A 139 -4.96 -0.39 -11.32
CA THR A 139 -5.19 -0.26 -12.78
C THR A 139 -4.28 0.81 -13.37
N GLY A 140 -3.75 0.57 -14.57
CA GLY A 140 -3.03 1.59 -15.35
C GLY A 140 -1.63 2.00 -14.86
N PHE A 141 -1.15 1.48 -13.73
CA PHE A 141 0.19 1.78 -13.21
C PHE A 141 1.19 0.70 -13.63
N ASP A 142 2.23 1.11 -14.32
CA ASP A 142 3.30 0.22 -14.79
C ASP A 142 4.57 0.41 -13.96
N ALA A 143 4.93 -0.60 -13.18
CA ALA A 143 6.12 -0.62 -12.35
C ALA A 143 6.78 -2.00 -12.40
N PRO A 144 7.68 -2.26 -13.36
CA PRO A 144 8.36 -3.55 -13.51
C PRO A 144 9.13 -3.96 -12.25
N SER A 145 9.70 -3.01 -11.51
CA SER A 145 10.41 -3.23 -10.24
C SER A 145 9.51 -3.77 -9.11
N ALA A 146 8.18 -3.56 -9.17
CA ALA A 146 7.25 -4.08 -8.16
C ALA A 146 7.26 -5.62 -8.19
N THR A 147 7.83 -6.22 -7.14
CA THR A 147 8.06 -7.67 -7.06
C THR A 147 7.10 -8.35 -6.08
N TYR A 148 6.69 -7.65 -5.02
CA TYR A 148 5.81 -8.20 -3.98
C TYR A 148 4.52 -7.40 -3.89
N LEU A 149 3.40 -8.14 -3.77
CA LEU A 149 2.06 -7.60 -3.54
C LEU A 149 1.50 -8.19 -2.26
N TYR A 150 1.33 -7.35 -1.26
CA TYR A 150 0.71 -7.70 0.02
C TYR A 150 -0.75 -7.24 -0.01
N ILE A 151 -1.70 -8.13 0.29
CA ILE A 151 -3.13 -7.82 0.18
C ILE A 151 -3.80 -7.96 1.55
N ASP A 152 -4.19 -6.84 2.13
CA ASP A 152 -5.01 -6.77 3.35
C ASP A 152 -6.37 -6.11 3.08
N LYS A 153 -6.99 -6.51 1.98
CA LYS A 153 -8.31 -6.04 1.54
C LYS A 153 -9.11 -7.18 0.95
N LYS A 154 -10.41 -7.25 1.25
CA LYS A 154 -11.33 -8.12 0.49
C LYS A 154 -11.48 -7.55 -0.92
N MET A 155 -11.21 -8.35 -1.92
CA MET A 155 -11.27 -7.95 -3.33
C MET A 155 -12.14 -8.93 -4.11
N ALA A 156 -12.88 -8.41 -5.10
CA ALA A 156 -13.53 -9.26 -6.11
C ALA A 156 -12.48 -9.81 -7.09
N ASP A 157 -12.76 -10.94 -7.70
CA ASP A 157 -11.84 -11.71 -8.55
C ASP A 157 -11.15 -10.86 -9.62
N HIS A 158 -11.94 -10.03 -10.33
CA HIS A 158 -11.39 -9.15 -11.37
C HIS A 158 -10.36 -8.16 -10.83
N ASN A 159 -10.63 -7.53 -9.68
CA ASN A 159 -9.71 -6.58 -9.04
C ASN A 159 -8.46 -7.28 -8.51
N LEU A 160 -8.61 -8.51 -8.01
CA LEU A 160 -7.48 -9.32 -7.56
C LEU A 160 -6.56 -9.68 -8.74
N PHE A 161 -7.12 -10.12 -9.87
CA PHE A 161 -6.33 -10.40 -11.08
C PHE A 161 -5.59 -9.16 -11.58
N GLN A 162 -6.24 -8.00 -11.59
CA GLN A 162 -5.60 -6.74 -11.97
C GLN A 162 -4.43 -6.38 -11.04
N ALA A 163 -4.58 -6.58 -9.74
CA ALA A 163 -3.53 -6.35 -8.76
C ALA A 163 -2.33 -7.30 -8.97
N ILE A 164 -2.60 -8.60 -9.20
CA ILE A 164 -1.56 -9.61 -9.48
C ILE A 164 -0.77 -9.24 -10.74
N CYS A 165 -1.44 -8.79 -11.79
CA CYS A 165 -0.79 -8.35 -13.03
C CYS A 165 0.20 -7.19 -12.82
N ARG A 166 0.07 -6.41 -11.74
CA ARG A 166 1.02 -5.30 -11.44
C ARG A 166 2.39 -5.81 -11.06
N VAL A 167 2.46 -6.91 -10.32
CA VAL A 167 3.74 -7.48 -9.87
C VAL A 167 4.25 -8.62 -10.76
N ASN A 168 3.39 -9.17 -11.62
CA ASN A 168 3.77 -10.23 -12.55
C ASN A 168 4.24 -9.67 -13.90
N ARG A 169 5.20 -8.75 -13.87
CA ARG A 169 5.85 -8.18 -15.05
C ARG A 169 7.33 -8.46 -15.02
N LEU A 170 7.91 -8.65 -16.17
CA LEU A 170 9.36 -8.82 -16.31
C LEU A 170 10.09 -7.51 -15.96
N ASP A 171 11.23 -7.64 -15.33
CA ASP A 171 12.16 -6.54 -15.01
C ASP A 171 13.58 -7.02 -15.31
N GLY A 172 13.97 -6.90 -16.59
CA GLY A 172 15.18 -7.48 -17.09
C GLY A 172 15.21 -9.01 -16.98
N GLU A 173 16.40 -9.59 -16.89
CA GLU A 173 16.60 -11.04 -16.72
C GLU A 173 16.47 -11.49 -15.25
N SER A 174 16.53 -10.55 -14.32
CA SER A 174 16.56 -10.84 -12.87
C SER A 174 15.20 -11.08 -12.24
N LYS A 175 14.10 -10.78 -12.94
CA LYS A 175 12.73 -10.97 -12.45
C LYS A 175 11.90 -11.73 -13.45
N THR A 176 11.55 -12.96 -13.13
CA THR A 176 10.71 -13.83 -13.95
C THR A 176 9.25 -13.83 -13.51
N TYR A 177 8.96 -13.55 -12.23
CA TYR A 177 7.61 -13.50 -11.67
C TYR A 177 7.54 -12.57 -10.46
N GLY A 178 6.31 -12.27 -10.02
CA GLY A 178 6.02 -11.55 -8.78
C GLY A 178 5.46 -12.48 -7.71
N TYR A 179 5.51 -12.00 -6.48
CA TYR A 179 4.99 -12.71 -5.31
C TYR A 179 3.74 -12.03 -4.78
N VAL A 180 2.78 -12.83 -4.33
CA VAL A 180 1.56 -12.33 -3.69
C VAL A 180 1.42 -12.93 -2.31
N VAL A 181 1.26 -12.08 -1.30
CA VAL A 181 1.00 -12.45 0.09
C VAL A 181 -0.40 -11.99 0.44
N ASP A 182 -1.25 -12.95 0.84
CA ASP A 182 -2.67 -12.73 1.08
C ASP A 182 -2.99 -12.85 2.57
N TYR A 183 -3.33 -11.72 3.20
CA TYR A 183 -3.74 -11.66 4.60
C TYR A 183 -5.27 -11.82 4.82
N ARG A 184 -6.03 -12.11 3.75
CA ARG A 184 -7.51 -12.17 3.77
C ARG A 184 -8.10 -13.50 3.32
N ASP A 185 -7.25 -14.50 3.09
CA ASP A 185 -7.68 -15.82 2.58
C ASP A 185 -8.45 -15.76 1.25
N LEU A 186 -8.09 -14.80 0.38
CA LEU A 186 -8.75 -14.60 -0.93
C LEU A 186 -8.56 -15.80 -1.84
N PHE A 187 -7.37 -16.38 -1.84
CA PHE A 187 -7.06 -17.56 -2.67
C PHE A 187 -7.83 -18.81 -2.27
N LYS A 188 -8.17 -18.99 -0.99
CA LYS A 188 -9.05 -20.09 -0.56
C LYS A 188 -10.46 -19.95 -1.14
N SER A 189 -10.97 -18.72 -1.23
CA SER A 189 -12.27 -18.46 -1.84
C SER A 189 -12.26 -18.74 -3.33
N LEU A 190 -11.19 -18.34 -4.04
CA LEU A 190 -10.99 -18.64 -5.46
C LEU A 190 -10.86 -20.13 -5.72
N GLU A 191 -10.08 -20.86 -4.92
CA GLU A 191 -9.91 -22.30 -5.05
C GLU A 191 -11.24 -23.04 -4.88
N LYS A 192 -12.06 -22.62 -3.90
CA LYS A 192 -13.39 -23.17 -3.69
C LYS A 192 -14.31 -22.90 -4.89
N ALA A 193 -14.37 -21.65 -5.35
CA ALA A 193 -15.18 -21.28 -6.51
C ALA A 193 -14.76 -22.04 -7.78
N PHE A 194 -13.47 -22.25 -7.97
CA PHE A 194 -12.94 -23.03 -9.09
C PHE A 194 -13.31 -24.52 -8.99
N LYS A 195 -13.21 -25.10 -7.79
CA LYS A 195 -13.63 -26.49 -7.54
C LYS A 195 -15.14 -26.68 -7.77
N ASP A 196 -15.95 -25.77 -7.24
CA ASP A 196 -17.40 -25.81 -7.41
C ASP A 196 -17.78 -25.75 -8.90
N PHE A 197 -17.17 -24.82 -9.65
CA PHE A 197 -17.39 -24.67 -11.09
C PHE A 197 -16.93 -25.91 -11.91
N THR A 198 -15.81 -26.51 -11.55
CA THR A 198 -15.30 -27.70 -12.26
C THR A 198 -16.07 -28.97 -11.91
N GLN A 199 -16.68 -29.08 -10.71
CA GLN A 199 -17.52 -30.18 -10.31
C GLN A 199 -18.92 -30.13 -10.93
N GLU A 200 -19.43 -28.94 -11.25
CA GLU A 200 -20.71 -28.79 -11.96
C GLU A 200 -20.57 -28.98 -13.48
N ALA A 201 -19.34 -28.99 -14.01
CA ALA A 201 -19.08 -29.11 -15.45
C ALA A 201 -18.84 -30.57 -15.93
N PHE A 202 -18.86 -31.53 -14.98
CA PHE A 202 -18.72 -32.96 -15.22
C PHE A 202 -19.78 -33.75 -14.43
#